data_5a260d51dbf1a752d66973292088e4d3
#
_entry.id   5a260d51dbf1a752d66973292088e4d3
#
_cell.length_a   1.000
_cell.length_b   1.000
_cell.length_c   1.000
_cell.angle_alpha   90.00
_cell.angle_beta   90.00
_cell.angle_gamma   90.00
#
_symmetry.space_group_name_H-M   'P 1'
#
loop_
_entity.id
_entity.type
_entity.pdbx_description
1 polymer ?
#
loop_
_entity_poly.entity_id
_entity_poly.type
_entity_poly.pdbx_seq_one_letter_code
_entity_poly.pdbx_strand_id
1 'polypeptide(L)'
;MEKEKILVVDDEEAIREVVSTLLDAQGYRCTACANGALGLESFRKDTFDLVLSDIVMPEMDGLKLLTELRSADPDVPVIMVTAMHDISIALEAIRAGAYDYILKPFEKDQLYLSVRRALEHRSLVMENRTYQSDLEHLVAERTQQLSIALQDLEQSYDYTLEALGGALDAKDAETEGHCQRVTAFTITIAKAMKVDKGLLRHIARGAFLHDIGKMGVPDSILRKPGPLTPEERDIMRRHCDIGFSVLERIPFLKEAAEIVLSHQEFYDGTGYPRGLKGEEIPLGARIFAVADTLDAMISDRPYRKALPISAARKEIQLYSGKQFDPRVVEVFMAQPESLWRELHEKIGDPFRMTELERV
;
A
#
# COMPACT_ATOMS: atom_id res chain seq x y z
N MET A 1 20.71 16.12 -36.45
CA MET A 1 21.06 14.86 -35.76
C MET A 1 22.57 14.86 -35.63
N GLU A 2 23.10 14.62 -34.43
CA GLU A 2 24.55 14.37 -34.30
C GLU A 2 24.88 13.10 -35.07
N LYS A 3 26.08 13.09 -35.64
CA LYS A 3 26.56 11.93 -36.40
C LYS A 3 26.98 10.85 -35.38
N GLU A 4 26.60 9.60 -35.62
CA GLU A 4 27.02 8.47 -34.82
C GLU A 4 28.55 8.34 -34.79
N LYS A 5 29.12 8.13 -33.62
CA LYS A 5 30.56 8.04 -33.39
C LYS A 5 31.01 6.58 -33.35
N ILE A 6 31.95 6.24 -34.20
CA ILE A 6 32.48 4.90 -34.34
C ILE A 6 33.96 4.90 -33.96
N LEU A 7 34.35 4.02 -33.02
CA LEU A 7 35.74 3.76 -32.67
C LEU A 7 36.24 2.62 -33.54
N VAL A 8 37.33 2.86 -34.30
CA VAL A 8 38.00 1.86 -35.14
C VAL A 8 39.35 1.53 -34.52
N VAL A 9 39.56 0.28 -34.12
CA VAL A 9 40.78 -0.19 -33.47
C VAL A 9 41.38 -1.33 -34.29
N ASP A 10 42.54 -1.12 -34.89
CA ASP A 10 43.25 -2.09 -35.71
C ASP A 10 44.74 -1.71 -35.71
N ASP A 11 45.66 -2.64 -35.66
CA ASP A 11 47.09 -2.32 -35.69
C ASP A 11 47.60 -1.99 -37.09
N GLU A 12 46.89 -2.47 -38.13
CA GLU A 12 47.21 -2.17 -39.53
C GLU A 12 46.71 -0.79 -39.94
N GLU A 13 47.59 0.16 -40.22
CA GLU A 13 47.25 1.54 -40.63
C GLU A 13 46.35 1.57 -41.89
N ALA A 14 46.65 0.75 -42.89
CA ALA A 14 45.90 0.65 -44.13
C ALA A 14 44.44 0.22 -43.89
N ILE A 15 44.20 -0.71 -42.95
CA ILE A 15 42.84 -1.14 -42.60
C ILE A 15 42.10 -0.03 -41.87
N ARG A 16 42.73 0.63 -40.89
CA ARG A 16 42.12 1.80 -40.20
C ARG A 16 41.69 2.89 -41.14
N GLU A 17 42.57 3.24 -42.12
CA GLU A 17 42.27 4.27 -43.12
C GLU A 17 41.11 3.87 -44.03
N VAL A 18 41.10 2.65 -44.55
CA VAL A 18 40.06 2.13 -45.42
C VAL A 18 38.70 2.11 -44.70
N VAL A 19 38.65 1.52 -43.49
CA VAL A 19 37.43 1.42 -42.70
C VAL A 19 36.89 2.81 -42.36
N SER A 20 37.74 3.70 -41.85
CA SER A 20 37.34 5.06 -41.49
C SER A 20 36.83 5.83 -42.72
N THR A 21 37.54 5.77 -43.89
CA THR A 21 37.10 6.41 -45.11
C THR A 21 35.75 5.92 -45.62
N LEU A 22 35.51 4.60 -45.57
CA LEU A 22 34.24 4.00 -45.96
C LEU A 22 33.09 4.46 -45.04
N LEU A 23 33.30 4.50 -43.76
CA LEU A 23 32.28 4.88 -42.78
C LEU A 23 32.03 6.38 -42.75
N ASP A 24 33.08 7.22 -42.89
CA ASP A 24 32.93 8.67 -43.00
C ASP A 24 32.14 9.04 -44.28
N ALA A 25 32.31 8.28 -45.37
CA ALA A 25 31.52 8.47 -46.61
C ALA A 25 30.01 8.16 -46.42
N GLN A 26 29.67 7.32 -45.42
CA GLN A 26 28.29 7.05 -45.02
C GLN A 26 27.74 8.08 -44.01
N GLY A 27 28.56 9.02 -43.58
CA GLY A 27 28.16 10.10 -42.69
C GLY A 27 28.46 9.86 -41.22
N TYR A 28 29.07 8.75 -40.86
CA TYR A 28 29.53 8.48 -39.50
C TYR A 28 30.74 9.37 -39.13
N ARG A 29 31.12 9.37 -37.87
CA ARG A 29 32.30 10.07 -37.36
C ARG A 29 33.28 9.05 -36.77
N CYS A 30 34.36 8.76 -37.42
CA CYS A 30 35.33 7.76 -36.99
C CYS A 30 36.47 8.33 -36.16
N THR A 31 36.84 7.59 -35.09
CA THR A 31 38.06 7.78 -34.33
C THR A 31 38.91 6.52 -34.48
N ALA A 32 40.15 6.64 -35.01
CA ALA A 32 41.03 5.50 -35.28
C ALA A 32 42.09 5.37 -34.19
N CYS A 33 42.30 4.16 -33.72
CA CYS A 33 43.35 3.80 -32.73
C CYS A 33 44.15 2.61 -33.19
N ALA A 34 45.45 2.64 -32.90
CA ALA A 34 46.41 1.66 -33.40
C ALA A 34 46.55 0.37 -32.54
N ASN A 35 45.92 0.31 -31.39
CA ASN A 35 45.90 -0.87 -30.50
C ASN A 35 44.75 -0.77 -29.50
N GLY A 36 44.47 -1.89 -28.80
CA GLY A 36 43.40 -1.95 -27.83
C GLY A 36 43.56 -1.00 -26.62
N ALA A 37 44.79 -0.72 -26.19
CA ALA A 37 45.08 0.17 -25.09
C ALA A 37 44.70 1.63 -25.42
N LEU A 38 45.09 2.12 -26.61
CA LEU A 38 44.68 3.44 -27.11
C LEU A 38 43.18 3.49 -27.39
N GLY A 39 42.57 2.42 -27.87
CA GLY A 39 41.14 2.28 -28.06
C GLY A 39 40.38 2.44 -26.74
N LEU A 40 40.81 1.75 -25.70
CA LEU A 40 40.17 1.87 -24.36
C LEU A 40 40.36 3.25 -23.75
N GLU A 41 41.54 3.88 -23.91
CA GLU A 41 41.77 5.24 -23.47
C GLU A 41 40.83 6.24 -24.16
N SER A 42 40.68 6.11 -25.49
CA SER A 42 39.74 6.94 -26.27
C SER A 42 38.30 6.74 -25.84
N PHE A 43 37.89 5.49 -25.62
CA PHE A 43 36.53 5.15 -25.16
C PHE A 43 36.20 5.73 -23.79
N ARG A 44 37.19 5.81 -22.89
CA ARG A 44 37.00 6.44 -21.56
C ARG A 44 36.94 7.98 -21.61
N LYS A 45 37.47 8.59 -22.67
CA LYS A 45 37.45 10.07 -22.83
C LYS A 45 36.27 10.60 -23.60
N ASP A 46 35.67 9.82 -24.49
CA ASP A 46 34.54 10.20 -25.32
C ASP A 46 33.50 9.07 -25.38
N THR A 47 32.29 9.37 -25.82
CA THR A 47 31.21 8.40 -26.02
C THR A 47 31.22 7.89 -27.45
N PHE A 48 31.01 6.59 -27.63
CA PHE A 48 30.92 5.95 -28.93
C PHE A 48 29.66 5.12 -29.06
N ASP A 49 29.09 5.12 -30.25
CA ASP A 49 27.85 4.37 -30.55
C ASP A 49 28.17 2.94 -31.03
N LEU A 50 29.37 2.72 -31.52
CA LEU A 50 29.88 1.42 -32.01
C LEU A 50 31.37 1.35 -31.88
N VAL A 51 31.89 0.17 -31.63
CA VAL A 51 33.35 -0.15 -31.73
C VAL A 51 33.56 -1.23 -32.78
N LEU A 52 34.48 -0.97 -33.70
CA LEU A 52 35.06 -1.96 -34.60
C LEU A 52 36.49 -2.27 -34.12
N SER A 53 36.79 -3.52 -33.79
CA SER A 53 38.13 -3.90 -33.28
C SER A 53 38.67 -5.12 -33.99
N ASP A 54 39.96 -5.06 -34.39
CA ASP A 54 40.68 -6.28 -34.71
C ASP A 54 40.82 -7.16 -33.46
N ILE A 55 40.90 -8.44 -33.66
CA ILE A 55 41.13 -9.43 -32.59
C ILE A 55 42.59 -9.48 -32.21
N VAL A 56 43.50 -9.59 -33.19
CA VAL A 56 44.91 -9.81 -32.95
C VAL A 56 45.66 -8.49 -33.06
N MET A 57 45.99 -7.89 -31.92
CA MET A 57 46.71 -6.63 -31.84
C MET A 57 47.81 -6.68 -30.78
N PRO A 58 48.92 -5.92 -30.93
CA PRO A 58 49.92 -5.79 -29.89
C PRO A 58 49.41 -5.08 -28.64
N GLU A 59 50.08 -5.26 -27.52
CA GLU A 59 49.84 -4.67 -26.20
C GLU A 59 48.50 -5.12 -25.56
N MET A 60 47.38 -4.89 -26.20
CA MET A 60 46.04 -5.32 -25.76
C MET A 60 45.30 -5.88 -26.98
N ASP A 61 44.97 -7.14 -26.95
CA ASP A 61 44.16 -7.81 -27.95
C ASP A 61 42.67 -7.37 -27.91
N GLY A 62 41.96 -7.68 -29.01
CA GLY A 62 40.55 -7.28 -29.14
C GLY A 62 39.59 -7.95 -28.15
N LEU A 63 39.90 -9.19 -27.67
CA LEU A 63 39.07 -9.88 -26.69
C LEU A 63 39.17 -9.23 -25.31
N LYS A 64 40.36 -8.80 -24.93
CA LYS A 64 40.57 -8.05 -23.70
C LYS A 64 39.93 -6.68 -23.78
N LEU A 65 40.08 -5.99 -24.91
CA LEU A 65 39.40 -4.73 -25.17
C LEU A 65 37.87 -4.89 -25.04
N LEU A 66 37.28 -5.91 -25.67
CA LEU A 66 35.85 -6.22 -25.57
C LEU A 66 35.40 -6.37 -24.10
N THR A 67 36.16 -7.09 -23.29
CA THR A 67 35.85 -7.29 -21.88
C THR A 67 35.83 -5.97 -21.09
N GLU A 68 36.82 -5.10 -21.33
CA GLU A 68 36.91 -3.78 -20.70
C GLU A 68 35.78 -2.85 -21.17
N LEU A 69 35.45 -2.85 -22.46
CA LEU A 69 34.33 -2.06 -23.02
C LEU A 69 32.99 -2.48 -22.45
N ARG A 70 32.75 -3.79 -22.35
CA ARG A 70 31.51 -4.33 -21.74
C ARG A 70 31.35 -3.95 -20.26
N SER A 71 32.47 -3.85 -19.55
CA SER A 71 32.45 -3.38 -18.17
C SER A 71 32.17 -1.89 -18.05
N ALA A 72 32.62 -1.09 -19.03
CA ALA A 72 32.42 0.36 -19.04
C ALA A 72 31.04 0.78 -19.58
N ASP A 73 30.62 0.18 -20.69
CA ASP A 73 29.29 0.36 -21.29
C ASP A 73 28.77 -1.00 -21.81
N PRO A 74 27.88 -1.66 -21.07
CA PRO A 74 27.33 -2.96 -21.45
C PRO A 74 26.52 -2.94 -22.76
N ASP A 75 26.07 -1.77 -23.21
CA ASP A 75 25.18 -1.64 -24.37
C ASP A 75 25.89 -1.21 -25.64
N VAL A 76 27.16 -0.79 -25.56
CA VAL A 76 27.89 -0.44 -26.79
C VAL A 76 28.11 -1.70 -27.64
N PRO A 77 27.66 -1.74 -28.88
CA PRO A 77 27.94 -2.86 -29.76
C PRO A 77 29.43 -2.87 -30.17
N VAL A 78 30.05 -4.04 -30.11
CA VAL A 78 31.40 -4.25 -30.56
C VAL A 78 31.37 -5.26 -31.70
N ILE A 79 31.89 -4.88 -32.88
CA ILE A 79 32.07 -5.76 -34.01
C ILE A 79 33.52 -6.11 -34.09
N MET A 80 33.83 -7.42 -34.14
CA MET A 80 35.21 -7.90 -34.27
C MET A 80 35.55 -8.03 -35.76
N VAL A 81 36.72 -7.54 -36.12
CA VAL A 81 37.26 -7.70 -37.51
C VAL A 81 38.43 -8.63 -37.43
N THR A 82 38.45 -9.75 -38.17
CA THR A 82 39.45 -10.79 -37.99
C THR A 82 39.83 -11.49 -39.28
N ALA A 83 41.01 -12.10 -39.34
CA ALA A 83 41.48 -12.88 -40.48
C ALA A 83 40.76 -14.25 -40.60
N MET A 84 40.70 -14.79 -41.81
CA MET A 84 39.92 -16.01 -42.13
C MET A 84 40.35 -17.28 -41.37
N HIS A 85 41.57 -17.32 -40.83
CA HIS A 85 42.07 -18.48 -40.05
C HIS A 85 41.68 -18.45 -38.57
N ASP A 86 41.06 -17.39 -38.11
CA ASP A 86 40.78 -17.17 -36.68
C ASP A 86 39.30 -17.33 -36.35
N ILE A 87 38.55 -18.13 -37.12
CA ILE A 87 37.10 -18.35 -36.93
C ILE A 87 36.76 -18.85 -35.51
N SER A 88 37.64 -19.69 -34.93
CA SER A 88 37.45 -20.16 -33.55
C SER A 88 37.50 -19.02 -32.54
N ILE A 89 38.36 -18.03 -32.74
CA ILE A 89 38.49 -16.84 -31.90
C ILE A 89 37.30 -15.89 -32.11
N ALA A 90 36.83 -15.76 -33.37
CA ALA A 90 35.60 -14.99 -33.64
C ALA A 90 34.38 -15.55 -32.91
N LEU A 91 34.22 -16.88 -32.82
CA LEU A 91 33.18 -17.55 -32.04
C LEU A 91 33.35 -17.33 -30.53
N GLU A 92 34.57 -17.27 -30.04
CA GLU A 92 34.87 -16.92 -28.66
C GLU A 92 34.50 -15.50 -28.35
N ALA A 93 34.76 -14.55 -29.24
CA ALA A 93 34.35 -13.17 -29.12
C ALA A 93 32.83 -13.00 -29.03
N ILE A 94 32.06 -13.71 -29.86
CA ILE A 94 30.58 -13.73 -29.76
C ILE A 94 30.12 -14.24 -28.37
N ARG A 95 30.76 -15.32 -27.88
CA ARG A 95 30.47 -15.84 -26.52
C ARG A 95 30.83 -14.85 -25.40
N ALA A 96 31.87 -14.04 -25.62
CA ALA A 96 32.30 -12.98 -24.71
C ALA A 96 31.42 -11.70 -24.83
N GLY A 97 30.45 -11.68 -25.75
CA GLY A 97 29.48 -10.59 -25.89
C GLY A 97 29.78 -9.63 -27.04
N ALA A 98 30.62 -9.98 -28.01
CA ALA A 98 30.68 -9.21 -29.24
C ALA A 98 29.31 -9.24 -29.97
N TYR A 99 28.93 -8.12 -30.59
CA TYR A 99 27.65 -8.02 -31.32
C TYR A 99 27.69 -8.84 -32.61
N ASP A 100 28.81 -8.76 -33.35
CA ASP A 100 29.01 -9.43 -34.63
C ASP A 100 30.51 -9.59 -34.90
N TYR A 101 30.85 -10.29 -35.99
CA TYR A 101 32.22 -10.34 -36.53
C TYR A 101 32.25 -10.22 -38.05
N ILE A 102 33.33 -9.68 -38.57
CA ILE A 102 33.62 -9.51 -40.01
C ILE A 102 34.93 -10.14 -40.35
N LEU A 103 34.96 -11.03 -41.37
CA LEU A 103 36.20 -11.70 -41.80
C LEU A 103 36.96 -10.84 -42.84
N LYS A 104 38.27 -10.65 -42.65
CA LYS A 104 39.17 -10.03 -43.62
C LYS A 104 39.60 -11.08 -44.70
N PRO A 105 39.61 -10.73 -46.01
CA PRO A 105 39.17 -9.49 -46.61
C PRO A 105 37.65 -9.40 -46.69
N PHE A 106 37.04 -8.24 -46.41
CA PHE A 106 35.61 -8.01 -46.43
C PHE A 106 35.18 -7.05 -47.55
N GLU A 107 33.96 -7.21 -48.01
CA GLU A 107 33.35 -6.29 -48.94
C GLU A 107 32.72 -5.09 -48.21
N LYS A 108 32.71 -3.90 -48.87
CA LYS A 108 32.12 -2.69 -48.27
C LYS A 108 30.66 -2.86 -47.81
N ASP A 109 29.88 -3.63 -48.57
CA ASP A 109 28.44 -3.82 -48.28
C ASP A 109 28.25 -4.69 -47.01
N GLN A 110 29.14 -5.63 -46.74
CA GLN A 110 29.15 -6.40 -45.52
C GLN A 110 29.46 -5.52 -44.30
N LEU A 111 30.48 -4.67 -44.38
CA LEU A 111 30.82 -3.71 -43.34
C LEU A 111 29.64 -2.78 -43.06
N TYR A 112 29.02 -2.17 -44.08
CA TYR A 112 27.90 -1.25 -43.95
C TYR A 112 26.67 -1.93 -43.30
N LEU A 113 26.37 -3.15 -43.70
CA LEU A 113 25.23 -3.91 -43.13
C LEU A 113 25.42 -4.21 -41.66
N SER A 114 26.61 -4.72 -41.24
CA SER A 114 26.89 -5.03 -39.84
C SER A 114 26.89 -3.76 -38.98
N VAL A 115 27.51 -2.68 -39.44
CA VAL A 115 27.52 -1.38 -38.75
C VAL A 115 26.11 -0.84 -38.54
N ARG A 116 25.31 -0.80 -39.60
CA ARG A 116 23.93 -0.31 -39.53
C ARG A 116 23.09 -1.12 -38.53
N ARG A 117 23.15 -2.46 -38.59
CA ARG A 117 22.42 -3.33 -37.65
C ARG A 117 22.85 -3.10 -36.21
N ALA A 118 24.15 -2.92 -35.97
CA ALA A 118 24.67 -2.68 -34.65
C ALA A 118 24.19 -1.33 -34.08
N LEU A 119 24.20 -0.28 -34.89
CA LEU A 119 23.69 1.03 -34.49
C LEU A 119 22.18 1.04 -34.28
N GLU A 120 21.39 0.39 -35.16
CA GLU A 120 19.95 0.21 -34.96
C GLU A 120 19.67 -0.53 -33.63
N HIS A 121 20.42 -1.60 -33.35
CA HIS A 121 20.31 -2.32 -32.08
C HIS A 121 20.60 -1.41 -30.87
N ARG A 122 21.71 -0.66 -30.94
CA ARG A 122 22.09 0.33 -29.90
C ARG A 122 20.96 1.33 -29.65
N SER A 123 20.40 1.91 -30.73
CA SER A 123 19.30 2.87 -30.65
C SER A 123 18.09 2.28 -29.94
N LEU A 124 17.67 1.06 -30.30
CA LEU A 124 16.54 0.38 -29.69
C LEU A 124 16.77 0.04 -28.20
N VAL A 125 18.00 -0.35 -27.83
CA VAL A 125 18.35 -0.62 -26.44
C VAL A 125 18.27 0.67 -25.60
N MET A 126 18.82 1.77 -26.12
CA MET A 126 18.79 3.07 -25.42
C MET A 126 17.38 3.62 -25.31
N GLU A 127 16.57 3.53 -26.37
CA GLU A 127 15.15 3.92 -26.35
C GLU A 127 14.37 3.09 -25.31
N ASN A 128 14.58 1.78 -25.27
CA ASN A 128 13.93 0.90 -24.31
C ASN A 128 14.29 1.26 -22.86
N ARG A 129 15.57 1.56 -22.59
CA ARG A 129 16.01 2.02 -21.26
C ARG A 129 15.34 3.32 -20.84
N THR A 130 15.26 4.30 -21.75
CA THR A 130 14.58 5.55 -21.47
C THR A 130 13.10 5.29 -21.17
N TYR A 131 12.44 4.47 -21.98
CA TYR A 131 11.05 4.07 -21.77
C TYR A 131 10.81 3.39 -20.41
N GLN A 132 11.72 2.46 -20.03
CA GLN A 132 11.64 1.78 -18.73
C GLN A 132 11.78 2.78 -17.58
N SER A 133 12.76 3.68 -17.64
CA SER A 133 12.96 4.69 -16.60
C SER A 133 11.75 5.62 -16.45
N ASP A 134 11.20 6.08 -17.58
CA ASP A 134 10.02 6.95 -17.60
C ASP A 134 8.78 6.22 -17.04
N LEU A 135 8.63 4.93 -17.38
CA LEU A 135 7.53 4.11 -16.87
C LEU A 135 7.63 3.87 -15.35
N GLU A 136 8.84 3.58 -14.86
CA GLU A 136 9.08 3.41 -13.41
C GLU A 136 8.74 4.70 -12.65
N HIS A 137 9.16 5.85 -13.18
CA HIS A 137 8.84 7.14 -12.59
C HIS A 137 7.32 7.40 -12.58
N LEU A 138 6.65 7.15 -13.69
CA LEU A 138 5.19 7.32 -13.83
C LEU A 138 4.43 6.38 -12.87
N VAL A 139 4.85 5.12 -12.76
CA VAL A 139 4.25 4.14 -11.84
C VAL A 139 4.40 4.61 -10.39
N ALA A 140 5.60 5.09 -9.99
CA ALA A 140 5.84 5.61 -8.65
C ALA A 140 4.94 6.82 -8.35
N GLU A 141 4.85 7.78 -9.27
CA GLU A 141 3.98 8.96 -9.15
C GLU A 141 2.51 8.58 -9.01
N ARG A 142 2.01 7.69 -9.89
CA ARG A 142 0.60 7.23 -9.84
C ARG A 142 0.27 6.45 -8.59
N THR A 143 1.20 5.64 -8.11
CA THR A 143 1.03 4.90 -6.85
C THR A 143 0.90 5.85 -5.66
N GLN A 144 1.73 6.89 -5.63
CA GLN A 144 1.65 7.93 -4.59
C GLN A 144 0.33 8.71 -4.66
N GLN A 145 -0.08 9.15 -5.86
CA GLN A 145 -1.36 9.86 -6.05
C GLN A 145 -2.55 9.01 -5.61
N LEU A 146 -2.56 7.72 -5.97
CA LEU A 146 -3.61 6.78 -5.57
C LEU A 146 -3.65 6.59 -4.06
N SER A 147 -2.50 6.47 -3.41
CA SER A 147 -2.41 6.34 -1.95
C SER A 147 -3.00 7.55 -1.23
N ILE A 148 -2.67 8.77 -1.70
CA ILE A 148 -3.24 10.01 -1.15
C ILE A 148 -4.75 10.06 -1.37
N ALA A 149 -5.23 9.78 -2.58
CA ALA A 149 -6.65 9.81 -2.88
C ALA A 149 -7.46 8.77 -2.07
N LEU A 150 -6.90 7.59 -1.83
CA LEU A 150 -7.51 6.58 -0.94
C LEU A 150 -7.58 7.07 0.51
N GLN A 151 -6.52 7.71 1.00
CA GLN A 151 -6.49 8.26 2.35
C GLN A 151 -7.52 9.40 2.51
N ASP A 152 -7.63 10.31 1.55
CA ASP A 152 -8.61 11.39 1.55
C ASP A 152 -10.05 10.84 1.51
N LEU A 153 -10.28 9.79 0.73
CA LEU A 153 -11.57 9.12 0.64
C LEU A 153 -11.95 8.45 1.97
N GLU A 154 -11.04 7.71 2.60
CA GLU A 154 -11.25 7.11 3.92
C GLU A 154 -11.57 8.19 4.97
N GLN A 155 -10.84 9.30 4.97
CA GLN A 155 -11.08 10.41 5.88
C GLN A 155 -12.47 11.08 5.63
N SER A 156 -12.88 11.22 4.38
CA SER A 156 -14.20 11.73 4.03
C SER A 156 -15.32 10.82 4.53
N TYR A 157 -15.13 9.50 4.47
CA TYR A 157 -16.08 8.55 5.05
C TYR A 157 -16.17 8.73 6.57
N ASP A 158 -15.07 8.85 7.28
CA ASP A 158 -15.06 8.99 8.73
C ASP A 158 -15.74 10.31 9.16
N TYR A 159 -15.52 11.43 8.47
CA TYR A 159 -16.25 12.67 8.71
C TYR A 159 -17.77 12.52 8.47
N THR A 160 -18.16 11.76 7.45
CA THR A 160 -19.58 11.52 7.18
C THR A 160 -20.21 10.70 8.32
N LEU A 161 -19.51 9.71 8.84
CA LEU A 161 -19.97 8.90 9.97
C LEU A 161 -20.06 9.75 11.25
N GLU A 162 -19.06 10.61 11.52
CA GLU A 162 -19.09 11.55 12.65
C GLU A 162 -20.29 12.50 12.58
N ALA A 163 -20.59 13.05 11.40
CA ALA A 163 -21.77 13.89 11.21
C ALA A 163 -23.08 13.14 11.45
N LEU A 164 -23.17 11.87 11.01
CA LEU A 164 -24.34 11.02 11.26
C LEU A 164 -24.49 10.70 12.75
N GLY A 165 -23.41 10.39 13.46
CA GLY A 165 -23.41 10.16 14.90
C GLY A 165 -23.83 11.40 15.68
N GLY A 166 -23.32 12.58 15.33
CA GLY A 166 -23.73 13.85 15.93
C GLY A 166 -25.21 14.17 15.71
N ALA A 167 -25.78 13.84 14.54
CA ALA A 167 -27.21 13.97 14.27
C ALA A 167 -28.06 13.00 15.13
N LEU A 168 -27.52 11.81 15.41
CA LEU A 168 -28.17 10.83 16.27
C LEU A 168 -28.18 11.30 17.74
N ASP A 169 -27.01 11.74 18.26
CA ASP A 169 -26.90 12.30 19.62
C ASP A 169 -27.88 13.45 19.86
N ALA A 170 -28.09 14.30 18.85
CA ALA A 170 -29.07 15.39 18.93
C ALA A 170 -30.53 14.92 18.98
N LYS A 171 -30.82 13.73 18.42
CA LYS A 171 -32.17 13.13 18.43
C LYS A 171 -32.41 12.36 19.73
N ASP A 172 -31.44 11.61 20.22
CA ASP A 172 -31.53 10.84 21.46
C ASP A 172 -31.22 11.75 22.67
N ALA A 173 -31.85 11.52 23.80
CA ALA A 173 -31.57 12.21 25.06
C ALA A 173 -30.34 11.61 25.80
N GLU A 174 -29.47 10.92 25.09
CA GLU A 174 -28.23 10.40 25.65
C GLU A 174 -27.20 11.51 25.91
N THR A 175 -26.25 11.26 26.76
CA THR A 175 -25.22 12.24 27.13
C THR A 175 -24.33 12.57 25.96
N GLU A 176 -24.13 13.87 25.71
CA GLU A 176 -23.22 14.38 24.69
C GLU A 176 -21.87 13.60 24.70
N GLY A 177 -21.42 13.15 23.51
CA GLY A 177 -20.19 12.39 23.35
C GLY A 177 -20.26 10.90 23.76
N HIS A 178 -21.45 10.34 24.02
CA HIS A 178 -21.61 8.91 24.35
C HIS A 178 -21.02 8.01 23.26
N CYS A 179 -21.44 8.19 21.99
CA CYS A 179 -20.92 7.40 20.87
C CYS A 179 -19.39 7.42 20.79
N GLN A 180 -18.78 8.56 21.06
CA GLN A 180 -17.32 8.74 21.03
C GLN A 180 -16.63 7.98 22.17
N ARG A 181 -17.13 8.13 23.42
CA ARG A 181 -16.58 7.44 24.60
C ARG A 181 -16.67 5.93 24.49
N VAL A 182 -17.84 5.41 24.13
CA VAL A 182 -18.07 3.98 23.95
C VAL A 182 -17.16 3.42 22.86
N THR A 183 -16.97 4.15 21.75
CA THR A 183 -16.05 3.76 20.69
C THR A 183 -14.61 3.70 21.19
N ALA A 184 -14.14 4.70 21.94
CA ALA A 184 -12.80 4.71 22.51
C ALA A 184 -12.57 3.55 23.50
N PHE A 185 -13.53 3.27 24.37
CA PHE A 185 -13.46 2.12 25.28
C PHE A 185 -13.43 0.81 24.51
N THR A 186 -14.30 0.64 23.52
CA THR A 186 -14.36 -0.54 22.65
C THR A 186 -13.03 -0.81 21.96
N ILE A 187 -12.40 0.22 21.35
CA ILE A 187 -11.12 0.10 20.69
C ILE A 187 -10.00 -0.24 21.66
N THR A 188 -10.02 0.37 22.85
CA THR A 188 -9.02 0.10 23.87
C THR A 188 -9.05 -1.36 24.31
N ILE A 189 -10.24 -1.93 24.52
CA ILE A 189 -10.40 -3.36 24.84
C ILE A 189 -9.97 -4.21 23.64
N ALA A 190 -10.40 -3.88 22.43
CA ALA A 190 -10.07 -4.63 21.20
C ALA A 190 -8.54 -4.68 20.94
N LYS A 191 -7.84 -3.55 21.14
CA LYS A 191 -6.36 -3.49 21.06
C LYS A 191 -5.70 -4.37 22.13
N ALA A 192 -6.19 -4.33 23.36
CA ALA A 192 -5.68 -5.18 24.43
C ALA A 192 -5.91 -6.68 24.15
N MET A 193 -6.98 -7.02 23.44
CA MET A 193 -7.25 -8.37 22.91
C MET A 193 -6.42 -8.72 21.67
N LYS A 194 -5.58 -7.82 21.15
CA LYS A 194 -4.74 -8.00 19.95
C LYS A 194 -5.56 -8.27 18.68
N VAL A 195 -6.71 -7.64 18.57
CA VAL A 195 -7.52 -7.68 17.33
C VAL A 195 -6.73 -7.04 16.20
N ASP A 196 -6.81 -7.63 14.98
CA ASP A 196 -6.12 -7.11 13.81
C ASP A 196 -6.67 -5.73 13.38
N LYS A 197 -5.85 -4.96 12.65
CA LYS A 197 -6.20 -3.58 12.26
C LYS A 197 -7.43 -3.48 11.36
N GLY A 198 -7.65 -4.46 10.49
CA GLY A 198 -8.81 -4.47 9.59
C GLY A 198 -10.10 -4.62 10.38
N LEU A 199 -10.16 -5.64 11.25
CA LEU A 199 -11.33 -5.89 12.11
C LEU A 199 -11.53 -4.75 13.12
N LEU A 200 -10.45 -4.15 13.65
CA LEU A 200 -10.54 -3.02 14.59
C LEU A 200 -11.29 -1.83 13.98
N ARG A 201 -11.11 -1.55 12.70
CA ARG A 201 -11.80 -0.47 11.99
C ARG A 201 -13.30 -0.74 11.87
N HIS A 202 -13.69 -1.97 11.58
CA HIS A 202 -15.10 -2.36 11.55
C HIS A 202 -15.75 -2.30 12.94
N ILE A 203 -15.02 -2.72 13.97
CA ILE A 203 -15.47 -2.62 15.37
C ILE A 203 -15.69 -1.15 15.77
N ALA A 204 -14.76 -0.25 15.43
CA ALA A 204 -14.88 1.17 15.70
C ALA A 204 -16.14 1.77 15.06
N ARG A 205 -16.35 1.50 13.75
CA ARG A 205 -17.52 1.97 13.00
C ARG A 205 -18.83 1.40 13.56
N GLY A 206 -18.86 0.12 13.91
CA GLY A 206 -20.01 -0.53 14.51
C GLY A 206 -20.35 0.04 15.89
N ALA A 207 -19.35 0.27 16.74
CA ALA A 207 -19.52 0.89 18.05
C ALA A 207 -20.03 2.33 17.95
N PHE A 208 -19.50 3.09 17.00
CA PHE A 208 -19.90 4.49 16.79
C PHE A 208 -21.32 4.63 16.28
N LEU A 209 -21.79 3.70 15.43
CA LEU A 209 -23.09 3.72 14.80
C LEU A 209 -24.11 2.78 15.45
N HIS A 210 -23.81 2.20 16.63
CA HIS A 210 -24.61 1.13 17.23
C HIS A 210 -26.11 1.47 17.31
N ASP A 211 -26.42 2.72 17.60
CA ASP A 211 -27.76 3.22 17.81
C ASP A 211 -28.39 3.93 16.61
N ILE A 212 -27.76 3.91 15.41
CA ILE A 212 -28.24 4.60 14.21
C ILE A 212 -29.70 4.25 13.88
N GLY A 213 -30.15 3.05 14.21
CA GLY A 213 -31.52 2.61 14.00
C GLY A 213 -32.58 3.32 14.90
N LYS A 214 -32.16 4.00 15.96
CA LYS A 214 -33.07 4.86 16.78
C LYS A 214 -33.65 5.99 15.96
N MET A 215 -33.07 6.35 14.82
CA MET A 215 -33.67 7.30 13.87
C MET A 215 -35.02 6.83 13.35
N GLY A 216 -35.30 5.54 13.31
CA GLY A 216 -36.57 4.95 12.89
C GLY A 216 -37.57 4.77 14.04
N VAL A 217 -37.19 5.06 15.29
CA VAL A 217 -38.08 4.97 16.45
C VAL A 217 -38.87 6.27 16.61
N PRO A 218 -40.22 6.23 16.83
CA PRO A 218 -41.02 7.40 17.07
C PRO A 218 -40.54 8.18 18.31
N ASP A 219 -40.49 9.52 18.22
CA ASP A 219 -40.08 10.40 19.34
C ASP A 219 -40.90 10.23 20.60
N SER A 220 -42.20 9.89 20.46
CA SER A 220 -43.12 9.61 21.58
C SER A 220 -42.67 8.39 22.42
N ILE A 221 -41.91 7.47 21.82
CA ILE A 221 -41.34 6.30 22.50
C ILE A 221 -39.91 6.59 22.96
N LEU A 222 -39.09 7.14 22.07
CA LEU A 222 -37.68 7.42 22.32
C LEU A 222 -37.51 8.41 23.51
N ARG A 223 -38.32 9.45 23.57
CA ARG A 223 -38.25 10.52 24.59
C ARG A 223 -39.31 10.39 25.67
N LYS A 224 -39.94 9.22 25.85
CA LYS A 224 -40.99 9.02 26.83
C LYS A 224 -40.46 9.22 28.26
N PRO A 225 -41.07 10.14 29.04
CA PRO A 225 -40.74 10.30 30.44
C PRO A 225 -41.37 9.16 31.26
N GLY A 226 -40.61 8.08 31.47
CA GLY A 226 -41.04 6.93 32.27
C GLY A 226 -40.83 5.57 31.58
N PRO A 227 -41.23 4.47 32.21
CA PRO A 227 -41.02 3.14 31.67
C PRO A 227 -41.85 2.90 30.39
N LEU A 228 -41.24 2.16 29.44
CA LEU A 228 -41.93 1.73 28.21
C LEU A 228 -42.90 0.59 28.51
N THR A 229 -44.07 0.58 27.85
CA THR A 229 -44.95 -0.59 27.84
C THR A 229 -44.32 -1.76 27.11
N PRO A 230 -44.81 -2.99 27.23
CA PRO A 230 -44.29 -4.12 26.45
C PRO A 230 -44.26 -3.84 24.93
N GLU A 231 -45.35 -3.27 24.38
CA GLU A 231 -45.48 -2.95 22.95
C GLU A 231 -44.47 -1.87 22.51
N GLU A 232 -44.32 -0.81 23.34
CA GLU A 232 -43.32 0.23 23.08
C GLU A 232 -41.90 -0.28 23.16
N ARG A 233 -41.64 -1.24 24.06
CA ARG A 233 -40.36 -1.90 24.19
C ARG A 233 -40.01 -2.75 22.95
N ASP A 234 -41.01 -3.42 22.39
CA ASP A 234 -40.81 -4.18 21.14
C ASP A 234 -40.52 -3.25 19.96
N ILE A 235 -41.15 -2.07 19.90
CA ILE A 235 -40.83 -1.05 18.90
C ILE A 235 -39.39 -0.53 19.12
N MET A 236 -38.98 -0.24 20.35
CA MET A 236 -37.64 0.21 20.69
C MET A 236 -36.61 -0.83 20.28
N ARG A 237 -36.80 -2.12 20.55
CA ARG A 237 -35.90 -3.21 20.19
C ARG A 237 -35.60 -3.30 18.69
N ARG A 238 -36.53 -2.86 17.84
CA ARG A 238 -36.37 -2.85 16.40
C ARG A 238 -35.27 -1.92 15.89
N HIS A 239 -34.67 -1.05 16.75
CA HIS A 239 -33.55 -0.20 16.31
C HIS A 239 -32.36 -1.02 15.83
N CYS A 240 -32.11 -2.20 16.38
CA CYS A 240 -31.03 -3.09 15.91
C CYS A 240 -31.25 -3.51 14.45
N ASP A 241 -32.47 -3.97 14.10
CA ASP A 241 -32.83 -4.37 12.73
C ASP A 241 -32.83 -3.19 11.76
N ILE A 242 -33.37 -2.05 12.20
CA ILE A 242 -33.39 -0.82 11.39
C ILE A 242 -31.98 -0.35 11.11
N GLY A 243 -31.12 -0.29 12.12
CA GLY A 243 -29.73 0.10 11.99
C GLY A 243 -28.97 -0.83 11.02
N PHE A 244 -29.14 -2.13 11.17
CA PHE A 244 -28.58 -3.12 10.26
C PHE A 244 -29.04 -2.87 8.81
N SER A 245 -30.35 -2.72 8.57
CA SER A 245 -30.90 -2.55 7.22
C SER A 245 -30.43 -1.27 6.51
N VAL A 246 -30.07 -0.25 7.26
CA VAL A 246 -29.47 0.99 6.73
C VAL A 246 -28.01 0.77 6.35
N LEU A 247 -27.23 0.13 7.23
CA LEU A 247 -25.78 0.02 7.08
C LEU A 247 -25.36 -1.11 6.13
N GLU A 248 -26.09 -2.23 6.07
CA GLU A 248 -25.76 -3.37 5.21
C GLU A 248 -25.66 -3.03 3.71
N ARG A 249 -26.37 -1.98 3.28
CA ARG A 249 -26.37 -1.49 1.90
C ARG A 249 -25.11 -0.73 1.52
N ILE A 250 -24.29 -0.37 2.51
CA ILE A 250 -23.07 0.39 2.32
C ILE A 250 -21.89 -0.59 2.39
N PRO A 251 -21.18 -0.87 1.28
CA PRO A 251 -20.21 -1.95 1.23
C PRO A 251 -19.14 -1.93 2.34
N PHE A 252 -18.61 -0.75 2.69
CA PHE A 252 -17.56 -0.62 3.71
C PHE A 252 -18.08 -0.63 5.17
N LEU A 253 -19.41 -0.72 5.38
CA LEU A 253 -20.07 -0.80 6.70
C LEU A 253 -20.72 -2.16 6.96
N LYS A 254 -20.62 -3.11 6.04
CA LYS A 254 -21.30 -4.40 6.16
C LYS A 254 -20.91 -5.17 7.43
N GLU A 255 -19.63 -5.23 7.75
CA GLU A 255 -19.13 -5.86 8.98
C GLU A 255 -19.52 -5.04 10.23
N ALA A 256 -19.53 -3.72 10.13
CA ALA A 256 -20.02 -2.86 11.19
C ALA A 256 -21.54 -3.04 11.43
N ALA A 257 -22.32 -3.28 10.38
CA ALA A 257 -23.75 -3.54 10.48
C ALA A 257 -24.07 -4.79 11.34
N GLU A 258 -23.27 -5.84 11.24
CA GLU A 258 -23.42 -7.04 12.09
C GLU A 258 -23.20 -6.72 13.58
N ILE A 259 -22.31 -5.79 13.89
CA ILE A 259 -22.11 -5.33 15.28
C ILE A 259 -23.33 -4.54 15.74
N VAL A 260 -23.85 -3.64 14.88
CA VAL A 260 -25.07 -2.87 15.16
C VAL A 260 -26.28 -3.78 15.37
N LEU A 261 -26.42 -4.85 14.58
CA LEU A 261 -27.49 -5.80 14.77
C LEU A 261 -27.40 -6.54 16.12
N SER A 262 -26.16 -6.82 16.56
CA SER A 262 -25.92 -7.76 17.69
C SER A 262 -25.53 -7.06 19.01
N HIS A 263 -25.49 -5.73 19.06
CA HIS A 263 -24.97 -5.01 20.23
C HIS A 263 -25.83 -5.17 21.49
N GLN A 264 -27.06 -5.64 21.37
CA GLN A 264 -27.98 -5.95 22.47
C GLN A 264 -28.09 -7.45 22.76
N GLU A 265 -27.24 -8.28 22.16
CA GLU A 265 -27.16 -9.69 22.48
C GLU A 265 -26.42 -9.89 23.82
N PHE A 266 -26.89 -10.85 24.61
CA PHE A 266 -26.26 -11.25 25.87
C PHE A 266 -25.54 -12.59 25.70
N TYR A 267 -24.40 -12.74 26.35
CA TYR A 267 -23.52 -13.92 26.19
C TYR A 267 -24.24 -15.24 26.51
N ASP A 268 -25.23 -15.23 27.41
CA ASP A 268 -26.04 -16.40 27.77
C ASP A 268 -27.19 -16.69 26.78
N GLY A 269 -27.42 -15.86 25.78
CA GLY A 269 -28.49 -15.98 24.78
C GLY A 269 -29.82 -15.38 25.18
N THR A 270 -29.90 -14.60 26.26
CA THR A 270 -31.14 -13.93 26.70
C THR A 270 -31.31 -12.53 26.10
N GLY A 271 -30.37 -12.09 25.25
CA GLY A 271 -30.41 -10.82 24.55
C GLY A 271 -31.35 -10.80 23.34
N TYR A 272 -31.24 -9.80 22.51
CA TYR A 272 -32.03 -9.61 21.28
C TYR A 272 -31.18 -8.96 20.17
N PRO A 273 -31.59 -9.01 18.89
CA PRO A 273 -32.85 -9.50 18.35
C PRO A 273 -32.87 -11.00 18.02
N ARG A 274 -31.70 -11.64 17.89
CA ARG A 274 -31.56 -13.03 17.40
C ARG A 274 -31.45 -14.07 18.50
N GLY A 275 -31.13 -13.66 19.73
CA GLY A 275 -30.88 -14.55 20.86
C GLY A 275 -29.60 -15.39 20.69
N LEU A 276 -28.56 -14.81 20.07
CA LEU A 276 -27.26 -15.45 19.87
C LEU A 276 -26.58 -15.73 21.18
N LYS A 277 -25.83 -16.84 21.26
CA LYS A 277 -25.19 -17.28 22.50
C LYS A 277 -23.69 -17.47 22.33
N GLY A 278 -22.93 -16.99 23.30
CA GLY A 278 -21.49 -17.22 23.38
C GLY A 278 -20.75 -16.64 22.18
N GLU A 279 -20.01 -17.46 21.45
CA GLU A 279 -19.20 -17.05 20.30
C GLU A 279 -19.99 -16.87 18.99
N GLU A 280 -21.29 -17.20 18.97
CA GLU A 280 -22.17 -16.86 17.86
C GLU A 280 -22.34 -15.33 17.74
N ILE A 281 -22.19 -14.61 18.87
CA ILE A 281 -22.21 -13.14 18.88
C ILE A 281 -20.90 -12.64 18.27
N PRO A 282 -20.92 -11.75 17.28
CA PRO A 282 -19.72 -11.13 16.71
C PRO A 282 -18.80 -10.57 17.79
N LEU A 283 -17.48 -10.78 17.68
CA LEU A 283 -16.51 -10.33 18.69
C LEU A 283 -16.63 -8.84 18.99
N GLY A 284 -16.84 -8.01 17.94
CA GLY A 284 -17.02 -6.56 18.11
C GLY A 284 -18.22 -6.22 19.01
N ALA A 285 -19.34 -6.93 18.88
CA ALA A 285 -20.53 -6.73 19.69
C ALA A 285 -20.30 -7.18 21.16
N ARG A 286 -19.56 -8.26 21.36
CA ARG A 286 -19.16 -8.73 22.73
C ARG A 286 -18.27 -7.71 23.44
N ILE A 287 -17.33 -7.10 22.71
CA ILE A 287 -16.44 -6.06 23.24
C ILE A 287 -17.25 -4.78 23.53
N PHE A 288 -18.10 -4.38 22.57
CA PHE A 288 -18.97 -3.22 22.69
C PHE A 288 -19.86 -3.29 23.94
N ALA A 289 -20.49 -4.42 24.23
CA ALA A 289 -21.39 -4.57 25.38
C ALA A 289 -20.74 -4.21 26.73
N VAL A 290 -19.45 -4.52 26.90
CA VAL A 290 -18.66 -4.13 28.08
C VAL A 290 -18.40 -2.62 28.09
N ALA A 291 -18.02 -2.05 26.95
CA ALA A 291 -17.70 -0.64 26.79
C ALA A 291 -18.95 0.25 27.00
N ASP A 292 -20.07 -0.12 26.41
CA ASP A 292 -21.34 0.59 26.54
C ASP A 292 -21.86 0.57 27.99
N THR A 293 -21.81 -0.59 28.64
CA THR A 293 -22.17 -0.72 30.06
C THR A 293 -21.27 0.13 30.94
N LEU A 294 -19.95 0.17 30.66
CA LEU A 294 -19.04 1.04 31.38
C LEU A 294 -19.47 2.50 31.28
N ASP A 295 -19.62 3.02 30.06
CA ASP A 295 -20.02 4.42 29.83
C ASP A 295 -21.38 4.73 30.46
N ALA A 296 -22.34 3.83 30.26
CA ALA A 296 -23.66 3.95 30.86
C ALA A 296 -23.61 4.09 32.39
N MET A 297 -22.68 3.42 33.06
CA MET A 297 -22.58 3.44 34.53
C MET A 297 -21.80 4.65 35.06
N ILE A 298 -20.76 5.10 34.36
CA ILE A 298 -19.86 6.18 34.83
C ILE A 298 -20.23 7.57 34.30
N SER A 299 -21.29 7.68 33.47
CA SER A 299 -21.83 8.94 32.97
C SER A 299 -23.09 9.34 33.72
N ASP A 300 -23.33 10.66 33.92
CA ASP A 300 -24.57 11.18 34.47
C ASP A 300 -25.70 10.92 33.46
N ARG A 301 -26.83 10.39 33.93
CA ARG A 301 -28.06 10.24 33.14
C ARG A 301 -29.19 11.03 33.78
N PRO A 302 -30.25 11.44 33.04
CA PRO A 302 -31.36 12.24 33.61
C PRO A 302 -31.94 11.69 34.88
N TYR A 303 -31.85 10.37 35.07
CA TYR A 303 -32.49 9.68 36.22
C TYR A 303 -31.49 9.08 37.22
N ARG A 304 -30.15 9.19 36.98
CA ARG A 304 -29.13 8.56 37.81
C ARG A 304 -27.79 9.30 37.68
N LYS A 305 -27.17 9.60 38.83
CA LYS A 305 -25.78 10.08 38.90
C LYS A 305 -24.80 9.02 38.52
N ALA A 306 -23.65 9.46 37.98
CA ALA A 306 -22.50 8.62 37.65
C ALA A 306 -22.04 7.80 38.86
N LEU A 307 -21.73 6.54 38.60
CA LEU A 307 -21.12 5.64 39.60
C LEU A 307 -19.59 5.71 39.51
N PRO A 308 -18.88 5.42 40.62
CA PRO A 308 -17.43 5.24 40.57
C PRO A 308 -17.05 4.10 39.59
N ILE A 309 -15.92 4.24 38.86
CA ILE A 309 -15.41 3.20 37.95
C ILE A 309 -15.25 1.84 38.66
N SER A 310 -14.80 1.85 39.93
CA SER A 310 -14.67 0.64 40.72
C SER A 310 -16.02 -0.10 40.92
N ALA A 311 -17.14 0.63 40.99
CA ALA A 311 -18.48 0.03 41.07
C ALA A 311 -18.91 -0.56 39.73
N ALA A 312 -18.66 0.15 38.63
CA ALA A 312 -18.93 -0.35 37.27
C ALA A 312 -18.13 -1.63 36.96
N ARG A 313 -16.86 -1.67 37.35
CA ARG A 313 -16.00 -2.87 37.16
C ARG A 313 -16.55 -4.08 37.94
N LYS A 314 -17.01 -3.90 39.18
CA LYS A 314 -17.61 -4.98 39.97
C LYS A 314 -18.88 -5.51 39.33
N GLU A 315 -19.73 -4.62 38.81
CA GLU A 315 -20.97 -5.01 38.15
C GLU A 315 -20.67 -5.81 36.88
N ILE A 316 -19.78 -5.29 36.00
CA ILE A 316 -19.36 -6.00 34.78
C ILE A 316 -18.79 -7.38 35.13
N GLN A 317 -17.98 -7.47 36.16
CA GLN A 317 -17.42 -8.76 36.63
C GLN A 317 -18.49 -9.73 37.11
N LEU A 318 -19.51 -9.25 37.83
CA LEU A 318 -20.62 -10.05 38.33
C LEU A 318 -21.48 -10.67 37.22
N TYR A 319 -21.60 -9.98 36.10
CA TYR A 319 -22.37 -10.44 34.94
C TYR A 319 -21.52 -11.14 33.88
N SER A 320 -20.26 -11.46 34.18
CA SER A 320 -19.40 -12.29 33.34
C SER A 320 -20.02 -13.67 33.09
N GLY A 321 -20.07 -14.13 31.86
CA GLY A 321 -20.70 -15.38 31.45
C GLY A 321 -22.24 -15.32 31.34
N LYS A 322 -22.86 -14.18 31.69
CA LYS A 322 -24.28 -13.91 31.50
C LYS A 322 -24.49 -12.85 30.41
N GLN A 323 -24.31 -11.60 30.73
CA GLN A 323 -24.38 -10.50 29.78
C GLN A 323 -23.12 -10.37 28.97
N PHE A 324 -21.94 -10.59 29.58
CA PHE A 324 -20.64 -10.31 28.98
C PHE A 324 -19.82 -11.57 28.71
N ASP A 325 -19.04 -11.55 27.63
CA ASP A 325 -18.02 -12.57 27.34
C ASP A 325 -16.95 -12.58 28.44
N PRO A 326 -16.71 -13.71 29.11
CA PRO A 326 -15.68 -13.82 30.17
C PRO A 326 -14.29 -13.39 29.74
N ARG A 327 -13.91 -13.65 28.45
CA ARG A 327 -12.60 -13.27 27.92
C ARG A 327 -12.47 -11.77 27.76
N VAL A 328 -13.54 -11.10 27.33
CA VAL A 328 -13.58 -9.64 27.22
C VAL A 328 -13.51 -9.01 28.61
N VAL A 329 -14.27 -9.53 29.56
CA VAL A 329 -14.23 -9.08 30.96
C VAL A 329 -12.84 -9.24 31.57
N GLU A 330 -12.17 -10.35 31.35
CA GLU A 330 -10.80 -10.58 31.83
C GLU A 330 -9.84 -9.51 31.33
N VAL A 331 -9.86 -9.23 30.00
CA VAL A 331 -9.00 -8.21 29.39
C VAL A 331 -9.35 -6.80 29.89
N PHE A 332 -10.64 -6.48 30.03
CA PHE A 332 -11.12 -5.23 30.62
C PHE A 332 -10.63 -5.04 32.05
N MET A 333 -10.75 -6.08 32.89
CA MET A 333 -10.34 -6.04 34.28
C MET A 333 -8.81 -5.96 34.45
N ALA A 334 -8.03 -6.41 33.48
CA ALA A 334 -6.57 -6.28 33.48
C ALA A 334 -6.10 -4.84 33.24
N GLN A 335 -6.95 -3.97 32.67
CA GLN A 335 -6.60 -2.56 32.44
C GLN A 335 -6.74 -1.74 33.75
N PRO A 336 -5.85 -0.73 33.96
CA PRO A 336 -5.92 0.12 35.16
C PRO A 336 -7.14 1.04 35.11
N GLU A 337 -7.73 1.37 36.26
CA GLU A 337 -8.86 2.30 36.36
C GLU A 337 -8.52 3.72 35.86
N SER A 338 -7.27 4.14 35.99
CA SER A 338 -6.79 5.44 35.51
C SER A 338 -6.96 5.58 34.00
N LEU A 339 -6.81 4.50 33.23
CA LEU A 339 -7.00 4.50 31.78
C LEU A 339 -8.45 4.86 31.40
N TRP A 340 -9.42 4.23 32.07
CA TRP A 340 -10.84 4.49 31.80
C TRP A 340 -11.26 5.89 32.21
N ARG A 341 -10.71 6.42 33.31
CA ARG A 341 -10.93 7.80 33.75
C ARG A 341 -10.36 8.79 32.73
N GLU A 342 -9.12 8.58 32.31
CA GLU A 342 -8.48 9.45 31.32
C GLU A 342 -9.24 9.47 30.00
N LEU A 343 -9.67 8.32 29.51
CA LEU A 343 -10.48 8.23 28.28
C LEU A 343 -11.84 8.92 28.45
N HIS A 344 -12.49 8.78 29.60
CA HIS A 344 -13.78 9.43 29.88
C HIS A 344 -13.67 10.96 29.96
N GLU A 345 -12.57 11.47 30.56
CA GLU A 345 -12.35 12.92 30.74
C GLU A 345 -11.85 13.62 29.46
N LYS A 346 -11.02 12.95 28.64
CA LYS A 346 -10.43 13.52 27.43
C LYS A 346 -11.42 13.70 26.28
N ILE A 347 -12.55 13.00 26.29
CA ILE A 347 -13.54 13.08 25.22
C ILE A 347 -14.54 14.21 25.51
N GLY A 348 -14.02 15.42 25.54
CA GLY A 348 -14.77 16.71 25.44
C GLY A 348 -14.32 17.53 24.24
N ASP A 349 -13.20 17.14 23.59
CA ASP A 349 -12.75 17.67 22.31
C ASP A 349 -13.32 16.81 21.16
N PRO A 350 -13.58 17.36 19.96
CA PRO A 350 -14.13 16.60 18.85
C PRO A 350 -13.21 15.42 18.51
N PHE A 351 -13.65 14.25 18.97
CA PHE A 351 -12.97 12.99 18.76
C PHE A 351 -13.02 12.63 17.27
N ARG A 352 -11.87 12.49 16.64
CA ARG A 352 -11.78 12.08 15.24
C ARG A 352 -11.52 10.58 15.16
N MET A 353 -12.33 9.86 14.38
CA MET A 353 -12.11 8.43 14.12
C MET A 353 -10.68 8.15 13.58
N THR A 354 -10.12 9.10 12.85
CA THR A 354 -8.72 9.07 12.39
C THR A 354 -7.67 9.10 13.52
N GLU A 355 -8.03 9.56 14.72
CA GLU A 355 -7.14 9.56 15.89
C GLU A 355 -7.12 8.21 16.60
N LEU A 356 -8.13 7.37 16.38
CA LEU A 356 -8.20 6.01 16.91
C LEU A 356 -7.06 5.09 16.47
N GLU A 357 -6.43 5.39 15.35
CA GLU A 357 -5.26 4.65 14.88
C GLU A 357 -3.99 5.02 15.67
N ARG A 358 -3.99 6.17 16.37
CA ARG A 358 -2.82 6.69 17.11
C ARG A 358 -2.83 6.36 18.61
N VAL A 359 -4.00 6.02 19.16
CA VAL A 359 -4.15 5.51 20.53
C VAL A 359 -3.99 3.99 20.52
#